data_5888ed8930f3ea24e23489a85aaa3926
#
_entry.id   5888ed8930f3ea24e23489a85aaa3926
#
_cell.length_a   1.000
_cell.length_b   1.000
_cell.length_c   1.000
_cell.angle_alpha   90.00
_cell.angle_beta   90.00
_cell.angle_gamma   90.00
#
_symmetry.space_group_name_H-M   'P 1'
#
loop_
_entity.id
_entity.type
_entity.pdbx_description
1 polymer ?
#
loop_
_entity_poly.entity_id
_entity_poly.type
_entity_poly.pdbx_seq_one_letter_code
_entity_poly.pdbx_strand_id
1 'polypeptide(L)'
;MKWLQLILNAFLKYQQGRSLMPKNTESLIGLLISILVIIIAVANGIAIGYALIVVWCIMAYVFYRKGYQPKELLNLSWTGAKTSIVVMQIFLLIGWLIAMWQAAGIIPMIIATGIDLIDPSLFIACAFLLTAIVSMVLGTSFGTVGTIGIVLITMARAGNIPEDIVAGAIIAGAYFGDRNGPLSSSASLVAALTHTRVPTNIPIMFKDGLPALVISTVLYLLLSQWFPLNYTNSLLPDTIHFVFNIDWTLWIPVIIVIALLPLKVSIRWPIGLSALAAAILAYTNQGATLSDLGWYTLTGFELPHYNPLADIIHGGGLQTMFIPTLSIFMATAISGMLEGVGFWNDVRQLLERAKTRSDVFAANVGLALLTGAVGCSQAIAVVMTHSIMRITYAQRGIQDEDVMLDFENSGILIAPLLPWNIAAYVPVVMIGTSTAGYVPFAFFLYLVPLLYWLRLRNQD
;
A
#
# COMPACT_ATOMS: atom_id res chain seq x y z
N MET A 1 9.69 16.64 -22.39
CA MET A 1 10.41 17.93 -22.48
C MET A 1 9.49 19.16 -22.48
N LYS A 2 8.39 19.22 -23.26
CA LYS A 2 7.46 20.37 -23.23
C LYS A 2 6.82 20.66 -21.87
N TRP A 3 6.50 19.65 -21.09
CA TRP A 3 5.89 19.77 -19.76
C TRP A 3 6.84 20.27 -18.67
N LEU A 4 8.11 19.88 -18.73
CA LEU A 4 9.15 20.43 -17.82
C LEU A 4 9.33 21.94 -18.05
N GLN A 5 9.26 22.39 -19.29
CA GLN A 5 9.32 23.80 -19.67
C GLN A 5 8.08 24.59 -19.20
N LEU A 6 6.89 23.98 -19.21
CA LEU A 6 5.65 24.58 -18.69
C LEU A 6 5.72 24.77 -17.16
N ILE A 7 6.19 23.76 -16.43
CA ILE A 7 6.40 23.80 -14.97
C ILE A 7 7.48 24.83 -14.64
N LEU A 8 8.58 24.84 -15.38
CA LEU A 8 9.66 25.83 -15.21
C LEU A 8 9.18 27.26 -15.50
N ASN A 9 8.36 27.46 -16.54
CA ASN A 9 7.80 28.77 -16.89
C ASN A 9 6.74 29.24 -15.87
N ALA A 10 5.92 28.33 -15.33
CA ALA A 10 5.00 28.64 -14.23
C ALA A 10 5.77 29.04 -12.97
N PHE A 11 6.86 28.34 -12.70
CA PHE A 11 7.76 28.62 -11.56
C PHE A 11 8.51 29.95 -11.74
N LEU A 12 8.99 30.27 -12.93
CA LEU A 12 9.66 31.57 -13.25
C LEU A 12 8.68 32.74 -13.23
N LYS A 13 7.44 32.56 -13.67
CA LYS A 13 6.37 33.58 -13.58
C LYS A 13 5.99 33.86 -12.12
N TYR A 14 6.02 32.84 -11.26
CA TYR A 14 5.85 32.97 -9.81
C TYR A 14 6.98 33.78 -9.18
N GLN A 15 8.20 33.71 -9.68
CA GLN A 15 9.33 34.52 -9.20
C GLN A 15 9.15 36.02 -9.39
N GLN A 16 8.42 36.46 -10.40
CA GLN A 16 8.26 37.89 -10.74
C GLN A 16 7.22 38.63 -9.87
N GLY A 17 6.31 37.92 -9.18
CA GLY A 17 5.23 38.48 -8.33
C GLY A 17 5.57 38.72 -6.84
N ARG A 18 6.78 38.85 -6.47
CA ARG A 18 7.42 38.49 -5.20
C ARG A 18 7.36 39.41 -4.00
N SER A 19 6.60 40.43 -3.91
CA SER A 19 6.73 41.40 -2.78
C SER A 19 5.63 41.38 -1.71
N LEU A 20 4.60 40.52 -1.81
CA LEU A 20 3.37 40.68 -0.99
C LEU A 20 2.81 39.42 -0.30
N MET A 21 3.49 38.25 -0.32
CA MET A 21 2.91 37.04 0.30
C MET A 21 3.49 36.71 1.69
N PRO A 22 2.67 36.33 2.69
CA PRO A 22 3.15 35.84 4.00
C PRO A 22 4.10 34.65 3.83
N LYS A 23 5.13 34.56 4.69
CA LYS A 23 6.17 33.49 4.63
C LYS A 23 5.61 32.03 4.60
N ASN A 24 4.36 31.82 5.05
CA ASN A 24 3.71 30.51 5.10
C ASN A 24 3.09 30.10 3.75
N THR A 25 2.71 31.06 2.91
CA THR A 25 2.08 30.81 1.61
C THR A 25 3.04 30.11 0.62
N GLU A 26 4.34 30.40 0.69
CA GLU A 26 5.34 29.78 -0.20
C GLU A 26 5.45 28.25 0.01
N SER A 27 5.37 27.76 1.25
CA SER A 27 5.41 26.33 1.54
C SER A 27 4.16 25.61 1.07
N LEU A 28 2.98 26.22 1.23
CA LEU A 28 1.72 25.64 0.75
C LEU A 28 1.69 25.59 -0.77
N ILE A 29 2.17 26.62 -1.46
CA ILE A 29 2.29 26.62 -2.93
C ILE A 29 3.28 25.56 -3.39
N GLY A 30 4.44 25.44 -2.74
CA GLY A 30 5.41 24.38 -3.03
C GLY A 30 4.80 22.99 -2.89
N LEU A 31 3.99 22.76 -1.85
CA LEU A 31 3.26 21.54 -1.62
C LEU A 31 2.22 21.26 -2.72
N LEU A 32 1.41 22.27 -3.08
CA LEU A 32 0.41 22.13 -4.16
C LEU A 32 1.06 21.79 -5.50
N ILE A 33 2.19 22.43 -5.83
CA ILE A 33 2.97 22.13 -7.03
C ILE A 33 3.51 20.69 -6.93
N SER A 34 3.98 20.25 -5.78
CA SER A 34 4.48 18.89 -5.55
C SER A 34 3.39 17.84 -5.78
N ILE A 35 2.20 18.05 -5.22
CA ILE A 35 1.04 17.17 -5.44
C ILE A 35 0.65 17.14 -6.93
N LEU A 36 0.64 18.29 -7.59
CA LEU A 36 0.34 18.37 -9.03
C LEU A 36 1.37 17.59 -9.86
N VAL A 37 2.67 17.69 -9.54
CA VAL A 37 3.72 16.91 -10.22
C VAL A 37 3.48 15.42 -10.06
N ILE A 38 3.11 14.94 -8.88
CA ILE A 38 2.81 13.52 -8.64
C ILE A 38 1.57 13.09 -9.45
N ILE A 39 0.49 13.87 -9.42
CA ILE A 39 -0.73 13.56 -10.19
C ILE A 39 -0.43 13.47 -11.68
N ILE A 40 0.34 14.43 -12.23
CA ILE A 40 0.75 14.42 -13.64
C ILE A 40 1.61 13.19 -13.95
N ALA A 41 2.54 12.83 -13.08
CA ALA A 41 3.40 11.66 -13.27
C ALA A 41 2.56 10.36 -13.31
N VAL A 42 1.66 10.17 -12.34
CA VAL A 42 0.75 9.02 -12.28
C VAL A 42 -0.15 8.96 -13.52
N ALA A 43 -0.76 10.08 -13.93
CA ALA A 43 -1.62 10.15 -15.11
C ALA A 43 -0.90 9.84 -16.43
N ASN A 44 0.42 10.04 -16.51
CA ASN A 44 1.25 9.74 -17.67
C ASN A 44 2.03 8.41 -17.54
N GLY A 45 1.76 7.58 -16.53
CA GLY A 45 2.46 6.31 -16.33
C GLY A 45 3.94 6.46 -15.99
N ILE A 46 4.38 7.64 -15.53
CA ILE A 46 5.77 7.86 -15.10
C ILE A 46 5.96 7.25 -13.72
N ALA A 47 7.03 6.48 -13.56
CA ALA A 47 7.33 5.85 -12.28
C ALA A 47 7.46 6.88 -11.16
N ILE A 48 6.72 6.65 -10.06
CA ILE A 48 6.57 7.58 -8.93
C ILE A 48 7.93 8.00 -8.33
N GLY A 49 8.90 7.09 -8.32
CA GLY A 49 10.26 7.39 -7.82
C GLY A 49 10.91 8.60 -8.48
N TYR A 50 10.76 8.75 -9.80
CA TYR A 50 11.29 9.92 -10.52
C TYR A 50 10.52 11.20 -10.20
N ALA A 51 9.19 11.13 -10.06
CA ALA A 51 8.38 12.26 -9.66
C ALA A 51 8.76 12.75 -8.26
N LEU A 52 9.02 11.84 -7.32
CA LEU A 52 9.43 12.17 -5.96
C LEU A 52 10.81 12.83 -5.89
N ILE A 53 11.75 12.51 -6.79
CA ILE A 53 13.01 13.27 -6.90
C ILE A 53 12.72 14.74 -7.24
N VAL A 54 11.83 14.99 -8.20
CA VAL A 54 11.44 16.36 -8.58
C VAL A 54 10.76 17.07 -7.41
N VAL A 55 9.85 16.40 -6.72
CA VAL A 55 9.19 16.92 -5.52
C VAL A 55 10.20 17.27 -4.43
N TRP A 56 11.18 16.40 -4.18
CA TRP A 56 12.24 16.67 -3.23
C TRP A 56 13.03 17.94 -3.60
N CYS A 57 13.40 18.10 -4.86
CA CYS A 57 14.09 19.30 -5.34
C CYS A 57 13.24 20.56 -5.16
N ILE A 58 11.93 20.51 -5.46
CA ILE A 58 11.02 21.64 -5.27
C ILE A 58 10.95 22.03 -3.80
N MET A 59 10.72 21.08 -2.90
CA MET A 59 10.59 21.35 -1.47
C MET A 59 11.91 21.81 -0.85
N ALA A 60 13.05 21.20 -1.24
CA ALA A 60 14.37 21.63 -0.81
C ALA A 60 14.65 23.09 -1.24
N TYR A 61 14.28 23.45 -2.47
CA TYR A 61 14.41 24.85 -2.93
C TYR A 61 13.53 25.82 -2.14
N VAL A 62 12.27 25.46 -1.87
CA VAL A 62 11.35 26.28 -1.08
C VAL A 62 11.90 26.54 0.33
N PHE A 63 12.43 25.51 1.00
CA PHE A 63 13.00 25.66 2.33
C PHE A 63 14.37 26.36 2.33
N TYR A 64 15.20 26.13 1.31
CA TYR A 64 16.42 26.94 1.11
C TYR A 64 16.09 28.43 1.02
N ARG A 65 15.01 28.81 0.33
CA ARG A 65 14.51 30.18 0.24
C ARG A 65 14.01 30.72 1.58
N LYS A 66 13.54 29.87 2.48
CA LYS A 66 13.16 30.22 3.86
C LYS A 66 14.35 30.40 4.80
N GLY A 67 15.59 30.12 4.36
CA GLY A 67 16.81 30.31 5.12
C GLY A 67 17.45 29.06 5.68
N TYR A 68 16.90 27.86 5.40
CA TYR A 68 17.54 26.59 5.78
C TYR A 68 18.76 26.33 4.91
N GLN A 69 19.85 25.84 5.52
CA GLN A 69 21.05 25.50 4.77
C GLN A 69 20.88 24.17 3.99
N PRO A 70 21.47 24.02 2.79
CA PRO A 70 21.38 22.77 2.03
C PRO A 70 21.85 21.54 2.80
N LYS A 71 22.90 21.68 3.61
CA LYS A 71 23.43 20.59 4.47
C LYS A 71 22.41 20.17 5.54
N GLU A 72 21.68 21.11 6.10
CA GLU A 72 20.64 20.86 7.08
C GLU A 72 19.47 20.09 6.43
N LEU A 73 18.98 20.56 5.27
CA LEU A 73 17.92 19.89 4.51
C LEU A 73 18.30 18.46 4.10
N LEU A 74 19.56 18.23 3.69
CA LEU A 74 20.08 16.90 3.41
C LEU A 74 20.09 16.01 4.66
N ASN A 75 20.51 16.55 5.82
CA ASN A 75 20.50 15.79 7.07
C ASN A 75 19.08 15.40 7.52
N LEU A 76 18.12 16.33 7.41
CA LEU A 76 16.71 16.07 7.71
C LEU A 76 16.15 15.00 6.76
N SER A 77 16.41 15.13 5.46
CA SER A 77 16.03 14.14 4.44
C SER A 77 16.64 12.77 4.73
N TRP A 78 17.91 12.71 5.11
CA TRP A 78 18.59 11.46 5.46
C TRP A 78 18.02 10.81 6.70
N THR A 79 17.63 11.61 7.71
CA THR A 79 16.99 11.12 8.93
C THR A 79 15.64 10.46 8.61
N GLY A 80 14.84 11.06 7.73
CA GLY A 80 13.61 10.45 7.23
C GLY A 80 13.89 9.19 6.40
N ALA A 81 14.82 9.27 5.45
CA ALA A 81 15.16 8.16 4.55
C ALA A 81 15.62 6.89 5.30
N LYS A 82 16.34 7.03 6.42
CA LYS A 82 16.72 5.89 7.27
C LYS A 82 15.55 5.03 7.73
N THR A 83 14.37 5.60 7.90
CA THR A 83 13.18 4.87 8.33
C THR A 83 12.69 3.87 7.28
N SER A 84 13.02 4.10 6.00
CA SER A 84 12.63 3.22 4.89
C SER A 84 13.54 1.98 4.72
N ILE A 85 14.70 1.93 5.36
CA ILE A 85 15.69 0.84 5.15
C ILE A 85 15.06 -0.54 5.39
N VAL A 86 14.23 -0.68 6.41
CA VAL A 86 13.53 -1.95 6.71
C VAL A 86 12.58 -2.34 5.57
N VAL A 87 11.87 -1.37 5.01
CA VAL A 87 10.92 -1.59 3.90
C VAL A 87 11.66 -1.93 2.61
N MET A 88 12.80 -1.26 2.36
CA MET A 88 13.68 -1.56 1.22
C MET A 88 14.20 -3.01 1.28
N GLN A 89 14.60 -3.49 2.47
CA GLN A 89 14.99 -4.89 2.69
C GLN A 89 13.85 -5.86 2.38
N ILE A 90 12.62 -5.51 2.80
CA ILE A 90 11.43 -6.32 2.51
C ILE A 90 11.19 -6.39 0.99
N PHE A 91 11.31 -5.29 0.27
CA PHE A 91 11.16 -5.30 -1.20
C PHE A 91 12.16 -6.22 -1.90
N LEU A 92 13.43 -6.15 -1.52
CA LEU A 92 14.44 -7.03 -2.09
C LEU A 92 14.11 -8.52 -1.82
N LEU A 93 13.67 -8.82 -0.59
CA LEU A 93 13.25 -10.19 -0.23
C LEU A 93 12.01 -10.63 -1.00
N ILE A 94 11.05 -9.73 -1.25
CA ILE A 94 9.85 -10.04 -2.05
C ILE A 94 10.20 -10.29 -3.51
N GLY A 95 11.06 -9.45 -4.10
CA GLY A 95 11.54 -9.68 -5.46
C GLY A 95 12.20 -11.06 -5.60
N TRP A 96 13.02 -11.44 -4.62
CA TRP A 96 13.62 -12.77 -4.56
C TRP A 96 12.58 -13.89 -4.35
N LEU A 97 11.63 -13.71 -3.41
CA LEU A 97 10.56 -14.66 -3.14
C LEU A 97 9.74 -14.96 -4.40
N ILE A 98 9.27 -13.91 -5.09
CA ILE A 98 8.43 -14.07 -6.29
C ILE A 98 9.19 -14.85 -7.36
N ALA A 99 10.46 -14.50 -7.62
CA ALA A 99 11.27 -15.21 -8.61
C ALA A 99 11.44 -16.70 -8.24
N MET A 100 11.73 -17.00 -6.97
CA MET A 100 11.92 -18.39 -6.51
C MET A 100 10.59 -19.18 -6.47
N TRP A 101 9.48 -18.56 -6.09
CA TRP A 101 8.17 -19.20 -6.10
C TRP A 101 7.71 -19.55 -7.51
N GLN A 102 8.03 -18.72 -8.48
CA GLN A 102 7.75 -19.02 -9.89
C GLN A 102 8.69 -20.12 -10.42
N ALA A 103 9.99 -20.01 -10.17
CA ALA A 103 10.98 -21.00 -10.60
C ALA A 103 10.74 -22.40 -10.01
N ALA A 104 10.27 -22.47 -8.76
CA ALA A 104 9.92 -23.73 -8.10
C ALA A 104 8.57 -24.33 -8.57
N GLY A 105 7.73 -23.56 -9.30
CA GLY A 105 6.39 -24.02 -9.69
C GLY A 105 5.33 -23.83 -8.60
N ILE A 106 5.62 -23.05 -7.53
CA ILE A 106 4.66 -22.83 -6.42
C ILE A 106 3.48 -21.97 -6.89
N ILE A 107 3.74 -20.88 -7.60
CA ILE A 107 2.67 -20.03 -8.16
C ILE A 107 1.84 -20.82 -9.18
N PRO A 108 2.43 -21.57 -10.15
CA PRO A 108 1.69 -22.48 -11.01
C PRO A 108 0.82 -23.48 -10.26
N MET A 109 1.35 -24.15 -9.24
CA MET A 109 0.60 -25.11 -8.40
C MET A 109 -0.62 -24.45 -7.75
N ILE A 110 -0.46 -23.25 -7.19
CA ILE A 110 -1.55 -22.53 -6.54
C ILE A 110 -2.62 -22.13 -7.55
N ILE A 111 -2.23 -21.71 -8.78
CA ILE A 111 -3.18 -21.43 -9.86
C ILE A 111 -3.96 -22.69 -10.21
N ALA A 112 -3.30 -23.82 -10.47
CA ALA A 112 -3.94 -25.07 -10.82
C ALA A 112 -4.93 -25.52 -9.73
N THR A 113 -4.50 -25.51 -8.46
CA THR A 113 -5.37 -25.87 -7.32
C THR A 113 -6.53 -24.89 -7.11
N GLY A 114 -6.28 -23.60 -7.31
CA GLY A 114 -7.28 -22.56 -7.11
C GLY A 114 -8.40 -22.57 -8.15
N ILE A 115 -8.10 -23.00 -9.38
CA ILE A 115 -9.09 -23.18 -10.45
C ILE A 115 -10.17 -24.16 -10.03
N ASP A 116 -9.79 -25.23 -9.33
CA ASP A 116 -10.72 -26.28 -8.90
C ASP A 116 -11.51 -25.90 -7.63
N LEU A 117 -11.01 -24.96 -6.83
CA LEU A 117 -11.58 -24.64 -5.51
C LEU A 117 -12.53 -23.45 -5.50
N ILE A 118 -12.35 -22.48 -6.40
CA ILE A 118 -13.09 -21.22 -6.38
C ILE A 118 -14.06 -21.16 -7.54
N ASP A 119 -15.35 -20.99 -7.24
CA ASP A 119 -16.36 -20.74 -8.28
C ASP A 119 -15.97 -19.46 -9.06
N PRO A 120 -15.82 -19.59 -10.40
CA PRO A 120 -15.44 -18.47 -11.25
C PRO A 120 -16.30 -17.20 -11.08
N SER A 121 -17.59 -17.38 -10.78
CA SER A 121 -18.57 -16.30 -10.62
C SER A 121 -18.47 -15.59 -9.27
N LEU A 122 -17.65 -16.09 -8.32
CA LEU A 122 -17.49 -15.55 -6.97
C LEU A 122 -16.06 -15.04 -6.69
N PHE A 123 -15.16 -15.16 -7.67
CA PHE A 123 -13.72 -14.99 -7.45
C PHE A 123 -13.34 -13.65 -6.79
N ILE A 124 -13.85 -12.51 -7.27
CA ILE A 124 -13.46 -11.18 -6.75
C ILE A 124 -13.91 -11.01 -5.30
N ALA A 125 -15.13 -11.50 -4.99
CA ALA A 125 -15.63 -11.49 -3.62
C ALA A 125 -14.83 -12.42 -2.70
N CYS A 126 -14.48 -13.61 -3.19
CA CYS A 126 -13.59 -14.54 -2.48
C CYS A 126 -12.21 -13.90 -2.25
N ALA A 127 -11.65 -13.20 -3.24
CA ALA A 127 -10.37 -12.51 -3.10
C ALA A 127 -10.41 -11.47 -1.98
N PHE A 128 -11.48 -10.67 -1.89
CA PHE A 128 -11.69 -9.71 -0.81
C PHE A 128 -11.79 -10.40 0.56
N LEU A 129 -12.68 -11.39 0.70
CA LEU A 129 -12.94 -12.05 1.97
C LEU A 129 -11.75 -12.89 2.46
N LEU A 130 -11.07 -13.62 1.57
CA LEU A 130 -9.88 -14.38 1.91
C LEU A 130 -8.76 -13.46 2.41
N THR A 131 -8.51 -12.35 1.70
CA THR A 131 -7.52 -11.37 2.15
C THR A 131 -7.91 -10.73 3.47
N ALA A 132 -9.20 -10.44 3.70
CA ALA A 132 -9.69 -9.89 4.96
C ALA A 132 -9.45 -10.86 6.13
N ILE A 133 -9.79 -12.14 5.96
CA ILE A 133 -9.61 -13.19 6.98
C ILE A 133 -8.12 -13.40 7.26
N VAL A 134 -7.31 -13.57 6.23
CA VAL A 134 -5.86 -13.79 6.37
C VAL A 134 -5.21 -12.58 7.04
N SER A 135 -5.59 -11.37 6.66
CA SER A 135 -5.05 -10.14 7.25
C SER A 135 -5.42 -9.98 8.74
N MET A 136 -6.63 -10.38 9.14
CA MET A 136 -7.01 -10.41 10.56
C MET A 136 -6.13 -11.33 11.39
N VAL A 137 -5.77 -12.49 10.83
CA VAL A 137 -4.91 -13.47 11.50
C VAL A 137 -3.46 -13.00 11.56
N LEU A 138 -2.94 -12.44 10.47
CA LEU A 138 -1.56 -11.99 10.35
C LEU A 138 -1.30 -10.65 11.04
N GLY A 139 -2.31 -9.79 11.13
CA GLY A 139 -2.20 -8.43 11.68
C GLY A 139 -1.32 -7.50 10.84
N THR A 140 -1.21 -7.72 9.53
CA THR A 140 -0.42 -6.88 8.63
C THR A 140 -0.94 -6.91 7.21
N SER A 141 -1.22 -5.73 6.65
CA SER A 141 -1.65 -5.57 5.26
C SER A 141 -0.55 -6.02 4.28
N PHE A 142 0.71 -5.64 4.54
CA PHE A 142 1.83 -5.99 3.67
C PHE A 142 2.12 -7.49 3.65
N GLY A 143 2.07 -8.15 4.82
CA GLY A 143 2.23 -9.60 4.89
C GLY A 143 1.14 -10.34 4.13
N THR A 144 -0.09 -9.87 4.22
CA THR A 144 -1.24 -10.46 3.53
C THR A 144 -1.12 -10.29 2.01
N VAL A 145 -0.83 -9.07 1.53
CA VAL A 145 -0.70 -8.83 0.09
C VAL A 145 0.52 -9.57 -0.48
N GLY A 146 1.65 -9.56 0.23
CA GLY A 146 2.87 -10.28 -0.18
C GLY A 146 2.77 -11.81 -0.13
N THR A 147 1.66 -12.37 0.31
CA THR A 147 1.40 -13.81 0.36
C THR A 147 0.17 -14.17 -0.47
N ILE A 148 -1.01 -14.16 0.13
CA ILE A 148 -2.25 -14.53 -0.57
C ILE A 148 -2.59 -13.54 -1.70
N GLY A 149 -2.20 -12.26 -1.57
CA GLY A 149 -2.44 -11.27 -2.61
C GLY A 149 -1.74 -11.59 -3.93
N ILE A 150 -0.48 -12.03 -3.88
CA ILE A 150 0.28 -12.44 -5.08
C ILE A 150 -0.42 -13.61 -5.78
N VAL A 151 -0.90 -14.57 -5.02
CA VAL A 151 -1.63 -15.74 -5.53
C VAL A 151 -2.90 -15.30 -6.26
N LEU A 152 -3.75 -14.53 -5.59
CA LEU A 152 -5.05 -14.10 -6.12
C LEU A 152 -4.92 -13.24 -7.37
N ILE A 153 -3.93 -12.32 -7.41
CA ILE A 153 -3.73 -11.49 -8.60
C ILE A 153 -3.20 -12.33 -9.78
N THR A 154 -2.37 -13.34 -9.53
CA THR A 154 -1.88 -14.22 -10.59
C THR A 154 -3.01 -15.09 -11.15
N MET A 155 -3.93 -15.57 -10.29
CA MET A 155 -5.16 -16.25 -10.73
C MET A 155 -6.05 -15.33 -11.58
N ALA A 156 -6.18 -14.04 -11.19
CA ALA A 156 -6.95 -13.06 -11.96
C ALA A 156 -6.37 -12.85 -13.37
N ARG A 157 -5.04 -12.75 -13.48
CA ARG A 157 -4.33 -12.69 -14.77
C ARG A 157 -4.60 -13.91 -15.63
N ALA A 158 -4.44 -15.09 -15.05
CA ALA A 158 -4.72 -16.35 -15.74
C ALA A 158 -6.19 -16.47 -16.19
N GLY A 159 -7.12 -15.91 -15.43
CA GLY A 159 -8.56 -15.90 -15.70
C GLY A 159 -9.08 -14.68 -16.47
N ASN A 160 -8.20 -13.83 -17.02
CA ASN A 160 -8.55 -12.63 -17.80
C ASN A 160 -9.46 -11.63 -17.06
N ILE A 161 -9.35 -11.50 -15.75
CA ILE A 161 -10.06 -10.48 -14.99
C ILE A 161 -9.20 -9.19 -14.97
N PRO A 162 -9.81 -7.99 -15.12
CA PRO A 162 -9.07 -6.74 -14.99
C PRO A 162 -8.35 -6.64 -13.63
N GLU A 163 -7.03 -6.55 -13.65
CA GLU A 163 -6.19 -6.60 -12.45
C GLU A 163 -6.53 -5.51 -11.44
N ASP A 164 -6.90 -4.32 -11.91
CA ASP A 164 -7.24 -3.18 -11.06
C ASP A 164 -8.42 -3.48 -10.12
N ILE A 165 -9.42 -4.25 -10.60
CA ILE A 165 -10.58 -4.66 -9.80
C ILE A 165 -10.15 -5.61 -8.68
N VAL A 166 -9.36 -6.62 -9.02
CA VAL A 166 -8.90 -7.62 -8.06
C VAL A 166 -7.88 -7.02 -7.09
N ALA A 167 -7.00 -6.14 -7.57
CA ALA A 167 -6.09 -5.39 -6.71
C ALA A 167 -6.85 -4.54 -5.69
N GLY A 168 -7.93 -3.88 -6.11
CA GLY A 168 -8.82 -3.14 -5.21
C GLY A 168 -9.43 -4.03 -4.13
N ALA A 169 -9.92 -5.21 -4.50
CA ALA A 169 -10.47 -6.19 -3.58
C ALA A 169 -9.41 -6.71 -2.58
N ILE A 170 -8.23 -7.09 -3.08
CA ILE A 170 -7.10 -7.57 -2.26
C ILE A 170 -6.65 -6.50 -1.25
N ILE A 171 -6.42 -5.26 -1.71
CA ILE A 171 -5.96 -4.17 -0.86
C ILE A 171 -7.04 -3.81 0.17
N ALA A 172 -8.31 -3.71 -0.24
CA ALA A 172 -9.42 -3.46 0.68
C ALA A 172 -9.53 -4.53 1.77
N GLY A 173 -9.40 -5.82 1.41
CA GLY A 173 -9.40 -6.93 2.35
C GLY A 173 -8.19 -6.90 3.29
N ALA A 174 -7.01 -6.63 2.77
CA ALA A 174 -5.79 -6.53 3.56
C ALA A 174 -5.88 -5.42 4.63
N TYR A 175 -6.45 -4.28 4.29
CA TYR A 175 -6.65 -3.17 5.25
C TYR A 175 -7.85 -3.36 6.17
N PHE A 176 -8.85 -4.15 5.80
CA PHE A 176 -9.85 -4.60 6.76
C PHE A 176 -9.21 -5.34 7.92
N GLY A 177 -8.32 -6.29 7.64
CA GLY A 177 -7.62 -7.05 8.67
C GLY A 177 -6.57 -6.23 9.42
N ASP A 178 -5.86 -5.33 8.76
CA ASP A 178 -4.89 -4.44 9.40
C ASP A 178 -5.58 -3.46 10.38
N ARG A 179 -6.80 -3.02 10.09
CA ARG A 179 -7.62 -2.23 11.01
C ARG A 179 -8.17 -3.06 12.18
N ASN A 180 -8.71 -4.25 11.93
CA ASN A 180 -9.48 -5.02 12.91
C ASN A 180 -8.69 -6.17 13.56
N GLY A 181 -7.46 -6.43 13.13
CA GLY A 181 -6.65 -7.56 13.61
C GLY A 181 -6.07 -7.37 15.00
N PRO A 182 -6.12 -8.38 15.88
CA PRO A 182 -5.58 -8.29 17.24
C PRO A 182 -4.06 -8.17 17.28
N LEU A 183 -3.38 -8.53 16.21
CA LEU A 183 -1.92 -8.46 16.06
C LEU A 183 -1.48 -7.25 15.24
N SER A 184 -2.41 -6.38 14.82
CA SER A 184 -2.12 -5.24 13.97
C SER A 184 -1.21 -4.21 14.66
N SER A 185 -0.15 -3.84 13.95
CA SER A 185 0.74 -2.76 14.36
C SER A 185 0.06 -1.39 14.21
N SER A 186 -0.80 -1.23 13.20
CA SER A 186 -1.55 -0.01 12.94
C SER A 186 -2.58 0.25 14.04
N ALA A 187 -3.39 -0.76 14.39
CA ALA A 187 -4.34 -0.68 15.50
C ALA A 187 -3.62 -0.48 16.85
N SER A 188 -2.45 -1.08 17.04
CA SER A 188 -1.62 -0.87 18.25
C SER A 188 -1.10 0.56 18.34
N LEU A 189 -0.70 1.16 17.22
CA LEU A 189 -0.27 2.56 17.16
C LEU A 189 -1.42 3.51 17.55
N VAL A 190 -2.60 3.32 16.96
CA VAL A 190 -3.78 4.14 17.27
C VAL A 190 -4.16 3.99 18.75
N ALA A 191 -4.22 2.75 19.26
CA ALA A 191 -4.53 2.49 20.66
C ALA A 191 -3.55 3.16 21.63
N ALA A 192 -2.24 3.17 21.31
CA ALA A 192 -1.23 3.85 22.11
C ALA A 192 -1.40 5.38 22.13
N LEU A 193 -1.75 5.97 20.98
CA LEU A 193 -1.95 7.41 20.85
C LEU A 193 -3.24 7.89 21.54
N THR A 194 -4.28 7.07 21.55
CA THR A 194 -5.60 7.38 22.10
C THR A 194 -5.83 6.85 23.52
N HIS A 195 -4.79 6.29 24.14
CA HIS A 195 -4.84 5.71 25.49
C HIS A 195 -5.87 4.57 25.66
N THR A 196 -6.22 3.90 24.57
CA THR A 196 -7.15 2.75 24.53
C THR A 196 -6.40 1.41 24.48
N ARG A 197 -7.11 0.30 24.38
CA ARG A 197 -6.51 -1.05 24.29
C ARG A 197 -7.04 -1.80 23.06
N VAL A 198 -6.15 -2.41 22.28
CA VAL A 198 -6.55 -3.16 21.08
C VAL A 198 -7.64 -4.19 21.34
N PRO A 199 -7.59 -5.04 22.39
CA PRO A 199 -8.66 -6.02 22.61
C PRO A 199 -10.04 -5.42 22.87
N THR A 200 -10.12 -4.23 23.47
CA THR A 200 -11.38 -3.52 23.71
C THR A 200 -11.85 -2.76 22.48
N ASN A 201 -10.93 -2.33 21.62
CA ASN A 201 -11.23 -1.59 20.39
C ASN A 201 -11.80 -2.49 19.29
N ILE A 202 -11.33 -3.73 19.16
CA ILE A 202 -11.72 -4.65 18.08
C ILE A 202 -13.25 -4.81 17.94
N PRO A 203 -14.02 -5.10 19.02
CA PRO A 203 -15.47 -5.22 18.89
C PRO A 203 -16.13 -3.92 18.42
N ILE A 204 -15.62 -2.77 18.85
CA ILE A 204 -16.13 -1.44 18.48
C ILE A 204 -15.85 -1.19 16.98
N MET A 205 -14.61 -1.39 16.55
CA MET A 205 -14.17 -1.24 15.17
C MET A 205 -14.91 -2.20 14.23
N PHE A 206 -15.07 -3.46 14.64
CA PHE A 206 -15.79 -4.46 13.86
C PHE A 206 -17.27 -4.08 13.66
N LYS A 207 -17.96 -3.71 14.74
CA LYS A 207 -19.35 -3.24 14.69
C LYS A 207 -19.52 -2.02 13.79
N ASP A 208 -18.58 -1.07 13.86
CA ASP A 208 -18.58 0.14 13.06
C ASP A 208 -18.31 -0.14 11.58
N GLY A 209 -17.35 -1.02 11.27
CA GLY A 209 -16.96 -1.38 9.90
C GLY A 209 -17.90 -2.40 9.23
N LEU A 210 -18.78 -3.09 9.98
CA LEU A 210 -19.63 -4.16 9.45
C LEU A 210 -20.52 -3.72 8.28
N PRO A 211 -21.19 -2.55 8.31
CA PRO A 211 -21.98 -2.10 7.17
C PRO A 211 -21.15 -1.93 5.90
N ALA A 212 -19.96 -1.34 6.03
CA ALA A 212 -19.04 -1.18 4.91
C ALA A 212 -18.51 -2.54 4.39
N LEU A 213 -18.23 -3.49 5.28
CA LEU A 213 -17.83 -4.86 4.91
C LEU A 213 -18.91 -5.55 4.07
N VAL A 214 -20.18 -5.48 4.52
CA VAL A 214 -21.33 -6.09 3.81
C VAL A 214 -21.52 -5.42 2.46
N ILE A 215 -21.54 -4.09 2.39
CA ILE A 215 -21.72 -3.36 1.13
C ILE A 215 -20.56 -3.68 0.17
N SER A 216 -19.31 -3.65 0.64
CA SER A 216 -18.14 -4.00 -0.18
C SER A 216 -18.24 -5.43 -0.72
N THR A 217 -18.64 -6.39 0.12
CA THR A 217 -18.82 -7.79 -0.29
C THR A 217 -19.88 -7.90 -1.39
N VAL A 218 -21.02 -7.21 -1.23
CA VAL A 218 -22.08 -7.19 -2.25
C VAL A 218 -21.59 -6.58 -3.55
N LEU A 219 -20.84 -5.46 -3.49
CA LEU A 219 -20.26 -4.84 -4.69
C LEU A 219 -19.25 -5.76 -5.39
N TYR A 220 -18.41 -6.48 -4.63
CA TYR A 220 -17.48 -7.45 -5.22
C TYR A 220 -18.20 -8.70 -5.75
N LEU A 221 -19.32 -9.12 -5.15
CA LEU A 221 -20.17 -10.16 -5.73
C LEU A 221 -20.75 -9.74 -7.07
N LEU A 222 -21.26 -8.51 -7.19
CA LEU A 222 -21.74 -7.96 -8.46
C LEU A 222 -20.64 -7.88 -9.51
N LEU A 223 -19.45 -7.41 -9.13
CA LEU A 223 -18.28 -7.38 -10.03
C LEU A 223 -17.85 -8.80 -10.43
N SER A 224 -17.93 -9.79 -9.54
CA SER A 224 -17.63 -11.18 -9.86
C SER A 224 -18.59 -11.75 -10.92
N GLN A 225 -19.85 -11.33 -10.91
CA GLN A 225 -20.83 -11.73 -11.94
C GLN A 225 -20.53 -11.06 -13.29
N TRP A 226 -20.06 -9.82 -13.31
CA TRP A 226 -19.72 -9.11 -14.55
C TRP A 226 -18.38 -9.51 -15.14
N PHE A 227 -17.44 -9.90 -14.30
CA PHE A 227 -16.10 -10.30 -14.65
C PHE A 227 -15.77 -11.67 -14.04
N PRO A 228 -16.46 -12.77 -14.48
CA PRO A 228 -16.14 -14.09 -13.98
C PRO A 228 -14.77 -14.55 -14.46
N LEU A 229 -14.11 -15.43 -13.72
CA LEU A 229 -12.89 -16.06 -14.19
C LEU A 229 -13.17 -16.83 -15.48
N ASN A 230 -12.49 -16.47 -16.54
CA ASN A 230 -12.57 -17.15 -17.83
C ASN A 230 -11.21 -17.77 -18.14
N TYR A 231 -11.05 -19.04 -17.83
CA TYR A 231 -9.92 -19.81 -18.33
C TYR A 231 -10.19 -20.16 -19.79
N THR A 232 -9.77 -19.28 -20.71
CA THR A 232 -9.96 -19.46 -22.17
C THR A 232 -9.31 -20.73 -22.72
N ASN A 233 -8.39 -21.33 -21.96
CA ASN A 233 -7.86 -22.66 -22.22
C ASN A 233 -8.25 -23.58 -21.07
N SER A 234 -9.26 -24.43 -21.31
CA SER A 234 -9.57 -25.58 -20.43
C SER A 234 -8.37 -26.50 -20.17
N LEU A 235 -7.27 -26.30 -20.90
CA LEU A 235 -6.01 -27.03 -20.81
C LEU A 235 -4.97 -26.35 -19.89
N LEU A 236 -5.29 -25.21 -19.22
CA LEU A 236 -4.31 -24.49 -18.39
C LEU A 236 -3.76 -25.36 -17.25
N PRO A 237 -4.55 -26.09 -16.46
CA PRO A 237 -4.03 -27.03 -15.44
C PRO A 237 -3.13 -28.10 -16.04
N ASP A 238 -3.54 -28.71 -17.15
CA ASP A 238 -2.75 -29.75 -17.84
C ASP A 238 -1.43 -29.18 -18.36
N THR A 239 -1.44 -27.97 -18.91
CA THR A 239 -0.24 -27.27 -19.37
C THR A 239 0.70 -26.97 -18.21
N ILE A 240 0.16 -26.55 -17.06
CA ILE A 240 0.95 -26.32 -15.85
C ILE A 240 1.62 -27.62 -15.38
N HIS A 241 0.87 -28.72 -15.32
CA HIS A 241 1.41 -30.05 -14.95
C HIS A 241 2.43 -30.57 -15.97
N PHE A 242 2.32 -30.18 -17.23
CA PHE A 242 3.30 -30.55 -18.27
C PHE A 242 4.61 -29.78 -18.12
N VAL A 243 4.54 -28.49 -17.77
CA VAL A 243 5.71 -27.58 -17.68
C VAL A 243 6.41 -27.70 -16.32
N PHE A 244 5.67 -27.90 -15.23
CA PHE A 244 6.19 -27.95 -13.88
C PHE A 244 5.94 -29.30 -13.24
N ASN A 245 6.95 -29.80 -12.52
CA ASN A 245 6.79 -30.97 -11.67
C ASN A 245 6.09 -30.56 -10.37
N ILE A 246 4.77 -30.79 -10.31
CA ILE A 246 3.94 -30.40 -9.17
C ILE A 246 3.79 -31.58 -8.22
N ASP A 247 4.32 -31.41 -7.01
CA ASP A 247 4.14 -32.35 -5.91
C ASP A 247 3.80 -31.62 -4.60
N TRP A 248 3.49 -32.38 -3.55
CA TRP A 248 3.10 -31.84 -2.26
C TRP A 248 4.19 -30.99 -1.57
N THR A 249 5.47 -31.18 -1.94
CA THR A 249 6.60 -30.44 -1.35
C THR A 249 6.55 -28.95 -1.66
N LEU A 250 5.88 -28.58 -2.75
CA LEU A 250 5.67 -27.18 -3.15
C LEU A 250 4.83 -26.38 -2.13
N TRP A 251 4.06 -27.07 -1.27
CA TRP A 251 3.36 -26.42 -0.17
C TRP A 251 4.28 -25.98 0.97
N ILE A 252 5.50 -26.55 1.10
CA ILE A 252 6.42 -26.27 2.20
C ILE A 252 6.76 -24.77 2.29
N PRO A 253 7.18 -24.06 1.21
CA PRO A 253 7.45 -22.63 1.28
C PRO A 253 6.21 -21.79 1.64
N VAL A 254 5.02 -22.19 1.21
CA VAL A 254 3.75 -21.55 1.56
C VAL A 254 3.45 -21.72 3.05
N ILE A 255 3.59 -22.94 3.56
CA ILE A 255 3.39 -23.26 4.98
C ILE A 255 4.39 -22.50 5.86
N ILE A 256 5.67 -22.39 5.46
CA ILE A 256 6.67 -21.60 6.17
C ILE A 256 6.18 -20.17 6.39
N VAL A 257 5.67 -19.52 5.35
CA VAL A 257 5.16 -18.15 5.47
C VAL A 257 3.97 -18.11 6.43
N ILE A 258 2.96 -18.92 6.21
CA ILE A 258 1.72 -18.93 7.02
C ILE A 258 2.01 -19.29 8.48
N ALA A 259 2.89 -20.24 8.76
CA ALA A 259 3.20 -20.70 10.12
C ALA A 259 4.06 -19.71 10.92
N LEU A 260 4.97 -18.96 10.26
CA LEU A 260 5.87 -18.05 10.94
C LEU A 260 5.27 -16.66 11.17
N LEU A 261 4.31 -16.20 10.36
CA LEU A 261 3.72 -14.88 10.50
C LEU A 261 3.04 -14.65 11.86
N PRO A 262 2.22 -15.60 12.43
CA PRO A 262 1.59 -15.43 13.73
C PRO A 262 2.59 -15.40 14.90
N LEU A 263 3.83 -15.87 14.73
CA LEU A 263 4.85 -15.95 15.77
C LEU A 263 5.48 -14.61 16.13
N LYS A 264 4.97 -13.49 15.59
CA LYS A 264 5.47 -12.11 15.81
C LYS A 264 6.95 -11.91 15.45
N VAL A 265 7.52 -12.78 14.63
CA VAL A 265 8.86 -12.59 14.06
C VAL A 265 8.82 -11.51 12.97
N SER A 266 9.95 -10.85 12.74
CA SER A 266 10.04 -9.87 11.65
C SER A 266 9.66 -10.55 10.33
N ILE A 267 8.79 -9.91 9.53
CA ILE A 267 8.30 -10.38 8.22
C ILE A 267 9.43 -10.81 7.26
N ARG A 268 10.63 -10.30 7.47
CA ARG A 268 11.82 -10.67 6.69
C ARG A 268 12.18 -12.16 6.81
N TRP A 269 11.97 -12.77 7.97
CA TRP A 269 12.29 -14.17 8.20
C TRP A 269 11.34 -15.13 7.44
N PRO A 270 10.01 -15.00 7.57
CA PRO A 270 9.08 -15.82 6.79
C PRO A 270 9.34 -15.72 5.28
N ILE A 271 9.52 -14.50 4.76
CA ILE A 271 9.78 -14.28 3.33
C ILE A 271 11.12 -14.89 2.91
N GLY A 272 12.20 -14.62 3.65
CA GLY A 272 13.53 -15.13 3.31
C GLY A 272 13.65 -16.64 3.39
N LEU A 273 13.09 -17.27 4.44
CA LEU A 273 13.09 -18.73 4.60
C LEU A 273 12.24 -19.42 3.53
N SER A 274 11.09 -18.85 3.19
CA SER A 274 10.24 -19.37 2.12
C SER A 274 10.94 -19.26 0.76
N ALA A 275 11.58 -18.12 0.47
CA ALA A 275 12.34 -17.95 -0.76
C ALA A 275 13.50 -18.96 -0.86
N LEU A 276 14.21 -19.20 0.25
CA LEU A 276 15.28 -20.19 0.32
C LEU A 276 14.76 -21.62 0.08
N ALA A 277 13.65 -21.99 0.74
CA ALA A 277 13.01 -23.28 0.53
C ALA A 277 12.55 -23.47 -0.92
N ALA A 278 11.98 -22.42 -1.52
CA ALA A 278 11.59 -22.43 -2.93
C ALA A 278 12.79 -22.56 -3.87
N ALA A 279 13.92 -21.87 -3.57
CA ALA A 279 15.14 -22.01 -4.35
C ALA A 279 15.69 -23.46 -4.32
N ILE A 280 15.63 -24.11 -3.15
CA ILE A 280 16.00 -25.53 -3.03
C ILE A 280 15.08 -26.42 -3.88
N LEU A 281 13.77 -26.20 -3.84
CA LEU A 281 12.82 -26.95 -4.64
C LEU A 281 12.97 -26.67 -6.15
N ALA A 282 13.27 -25.44 -6.55
CA ALA A 282 13.58 -25.13 -7.95
C ALA A 282 14.81 -25.91 -8.45
N TYR A 283 15.82 -26.04 -7.60
CA TYR A 283 17.02 -26.84 -7.91
C TYR A 283 16.73 -28.35 -7.95
N THR A 284 16.04 -28.89 -6.93
CA THR A 284 15.85 -30.34 -6.76
C THR A 284 14.72 -30.90 -7.63
N ASN A 285 13.59 -30.17 -7.76
CA ASN A 285 12.39 -30.69 -8.37
C ASN A 285 12.19 -30.19 -9.81
N GLN A 286 12.66 -28.97 -10.13
CA GLN A 286 12.47 -28.38 -11.46
C GLN A 286 13.76 -28.41 -12.29
N GLY A 287 14.89 -28.88 -11.73
CA GLY A 287 16.15 -29.01 -12.45
C GLY A 287 16.85 -27.68 -12.79
N ALA A 288 16.47 -26.58 -12.11
CA ALA A 288 17.15 -25.32 -12.27
C ALA A 288 18.60 -25.41 -11.78
N THR A 289 19.56 -24.85 -12.54
CA THR A 289 20.96 -24.81 -12.13
C THR A 289 21.21 -23.67 -11.12
N LEU A 290 22.32 -23.71 -10.38
CA LEU A 290 22.72 -22.60 -9.49
C LEU A 290 22.92 -21.29 -10.26
N SER A 291 23.35 -21.36 -11.51
CA SER A 291 23.48 -20.20 -12.41
C SER A 291 22.10 -19.60 -12.71
N ASP A 292 21.11 -20.46 -13.02
CA ASP A 292 19.74 -20.00 -13.31
C ASP A 292 19.12 -19.34 -12.08
N LEU A 293 19.28 -19.93 -10.88
CA LEU A 293 18.79 -19.37 -9.63
C LEU A 293 19.45 -18.00 -9.34
N GLY A 294 20.75 -17.85 -9.62
CA GLY A 294 21.44 -16.57 -9.54
C GLY A 294 20.87 -15.53 -10.51
N TRP A 295 20.61 -15.93 -11.75
CA TRP A 295 20.02 -15.09 -12.77
C TRP A 295 18.59 -14.69 -12.40
N TYR A 296 17.74 -15.65 -12.03
CA TYR A 296 16.37 -15.37 -11.58
C TYR A 296 16.30 -14.46 -10.35
N THR A 297 17.27 -14.59 -9.43
CA THR A 297 17.38 -13.68 -8.29
C THR A 297 17.59 -12.24 -8.74
N LEU A 298 18.39 -11.99 -9.77
CA LEU A 298 18.72 -10.65 -10.26
C LEU A 298 17.62 -10.09 -11.16
N THR A 299 17.25 -10.81 -12.21
CA THR A 299 16.38 -10.31 -13.29
C THR A 299 14.92 -10.71 -13.14
N GLY A 300 14.60 -11.74 -12.34
CA GLY A 300 13.31 -12.39 -12.26
C GLY A 300 13.24 -13.69 -13.05
N PHE A 301 12.20 -14.47 -12.79
CA PHE A 301 11.92 -15.70 -13.51
C PHE A 301 11.19 -15.39 -14.82
N GLU A 302 11.62 -16.01 -15.91
CA GLU A 302 10.97 -15.95 -17.22
C GLU A 302 11.00 -17.34 -17.87
N LEU A 303 9.85 -17.76 -18.39
CA LEU A 303 9.78 -18.92 -19.28
C LEU A 303 10.17 -18.52 -20.70
N PRO A 304 10.69 -19.47 -21.52
CA PRO A 304 10.93 -19.21 -22.93
C PRO A 304 9.68 -18.70 -23.65
N HIS A 305 9.81 -17.71 -24.51
CA HIS A 305 8.69 -17.05 -25.21
C HIS A 305 7.74 -17.99 -26.00
N TYR A 306 8.20 -19.18 -26.38
CA TYR A 306 7.38 -20.19 -27.05
C TYR A 306 6.50 -20.98 -26.05
N ASN A 307 6.68 -20.81 -24.75
CA ASN A 307 5.89 -21.49 -23.72
C ASN A 307 4.53 -20.79 -23.57
N PRO A 308 3.39 -21.48 -23.64
CA PRO A 308 2.07 -20.89 -23.49
C PRO A 308 1.84 -20.18 -22.14
N LEU A 309 2.65 -20.49 -21.13
CA LEU A 309 2.57 -19.90 -19.79
C LEU A 309 3.50 -18.67 -19.62
N ALA A 310 4.30 -18.31 -20.63
CA ALA A 310 5.31 -17.26 -20.51
C ALA A 310 4.69 -15.88 -20.15
N ASP A 311 3.51 -15.57 -20.69
CA ASP A 311 2.81 -14.30 -20.40
C ASP A 311 2.16 -14.26 -19.01
N ILE A 312 1.97 -15.44 -18.37
CA ILE A 312 1.31 -15.56 -17.06
C ILE A 312 2.34 -15.75 -15.95
N ILE A 313 3.37 -16.58 -16.22
CA ILE A 313 4.36 -17.01 -15.24
C ILE A 313 5.69 -16.35 -15.53
N HIS A 314 5.86 -15.13 -15.04
CA HIS A 314 7.08 -14.34 -15.12
C HIS A 314 7.14 -13.33 -13.98
N GLY A 315 8.35 -12.81 -13.67
CA GLY A 315 8.55 -11.67 -12.76
C GLY A 315 9.36 -11.99 -11.52
N GLY A 316 9.30 -11.08 -10.55
CA GLY A 316 10.20 -11.08 -9.41
C GLY A 316 11.59 -10.54 -9.76
N GLY A 317 12.60 -10.87 -8.96
CA GLY A 317 13.98 -10.44 -9.12
C GLY A 317 14.28 -9.09 -8.46
N LEU A 318 15.57 -8.88 -8.12
CA LEU A 318 16.02 -7.67 -7.42
C LEU A 318 15.90 -6.42 -8.30
N GLN A 319 16.08 -6.57 -9.61
CA GLN A 319 16.04 -5.46 -10.56
C GLN A 319 14.66 -4.80 -10.61
N THR A 320 13.56 -5.58 -10.54
CA THR A 320 12.19 -5.06 -10.54
C THR A 320 11.90 -4.22 -9.29
N MET A 321 12.63 -4.47 -8.20
CA MET A 321 12.46 -3.76 -6.93
C MET A 321 13.27 -2.45 -6.83
N PHE A 322 14.05 -2.09 -7.85
CA PHE A 322 14.86 -0.87 -7.83
C PHE A 322 14.01 0.41 -7.78
N ILE A 323 13.04 0.55 -8.69
CA ILE A 323 12.17 1.74 -8.73
C ILE A 323 11.29 1.85 -7.48
N PRO A 324 10.64 0.76 -6.99
CA PRO A 324 9.95 0.76 -5.71
C PRO A 324 10.82 1.21 -4.54
N THR A 325 12.03 0.70 -4.46
CA THR A 325 12.99 1.05 -3.41
C THR A 325 13.36 2.54 -3.46
N LEU A 326 13.64 3.07 -4.66
CA LEU A 326 13.89 4.49 -4.87
C LEU A 326 12.69 5.35 -4.46
N SER A 327 11.48 4.91 -4.81
CA SER A 327 10.23 5.64 -4.49
C SER A 327 10.05 5.80 -2.98
N ILE A 328 10.20 4.71 -2.22
CA ILE A 328 10.09 4.76 -0.75
C ILE A 328 11.20 5.60 -0.13
N PHE A 329 12.42 5.45 -0.60
CA PHE A 329 13.55 6.24 -0.10
C PHE A 329 13.29 7.75 -0.28
N MET A 330 12.85 8.17 -1.46
CA MET A 330 12.54 9.57 -1.74
C MET A 330 11.33 10.07 -0.96
N ALA A 331 10.26 9.26 -0.84
CA ALA A 331 9.08 9.60 -0.07
C ALA A 331 9.40 9.88 1.40
N THR A 332 10.17 9.00 2.04
CA THR A 332 10.56 9.17 3.44
C THR A 332 11.60 10.28 3.63
N ALA A 333 12.46 10.54 2.63
CA ALA A 333 13.37 11.68 2.64
C ALA A 333 12.60 13.02 2.63
N ILE A 334 11.57 13.14 1.80
CA ILE A 334 10.69 14.32 1.75
C ILE A 334 9.98 14.49 3.10
N SER A 335 9.41 13.40 3.64
CA SER A 335 8.71 13.41 4.92
C SER A 335 9.62 13.90 6.06
N GLY A 336 10.84 13.37 6.17
CA GLY A 336 11.81 13.78 7.19
C GLY A 336 12.22 15.26 7.07
N MET A 337 12.36 15.76 5.84
CA MET A 337 12.61 17.18 5.60
C MET A 337 11.44 18.04 6.07
N LEU A 338 10.21 17.70 5.74
CA LEU A 338 8.99 18.44 6.11
C LEU A 338 8.76 18.45 7.62
N GLU A 339 8.97 17.31 8.28
CA GLU A 339 8.88 17.20 9.73
C GLU A 339 9.94 18.04 10.42
N GLY A 340 11.20 17.95 9.96
CA GLY A 340 12.32 18.66 10.55
C GLY A 340 12.23 20.17 10.45
N VAL A 341 11.62 20.71 9.39
CA VAL A 341 11.39 22.18 9.25
C VAL A 341 10.13 22.66 9.98
N GLY A 342 9.38 21.76 10.67
CA GLY A 342 8.19 22.12 11.42
C GLY A 342 7.00 22.56 10.55
N PHE A 343 6.91 22.07 9.31
CA PHE A 343 5.87 22.43 8.34
C PHE A 343 4.44 22.28 8.91
N TRP A 344 4.20 21.28 9.76
CA TRP A 344 2.89 20.93 10.32
C TRP A 344 2.33 21.96 11.31
N ASN A 345 3.16 22.83 11.89
CA ASN A 345 2.71 23.86 12.83
C ASN A 345 1.80 24.90 12.16
N ASP A 346 1.96 25.10 10.85
CA ASP A 346 1.21 26.10 10.09
C ASP A 346 -0.21 25.62 9.74
N VAL A 347 -0.42 24.28 9.69
CA VAL A 347 -1.70 23.67 9.32
C VAL A 347 -2.74 23.74 10.45
N ARG A 348 -2.30 23.85 11.70
CA ARG A 348 -3.14 23.84 12.89
C ARG A 348 -4.19 24.97 12.94
N GLN A 349 -3.89 26.13 12.39
CA GLN A 349 -4.79 27.28 12.39
C GLN A 349 -6.06 27.09 11.55
N LEU A 350 -6.06 26.09 10.65
CA LEU A 350 -7.23 25.78 9.80
C LEU A 350 -8.36 25.05 10.52
N LEU A 351 -8.10 24.47 11.72
CA LEU A 351 -9.02 23.57 12.43
C LEU A 351 -10.06 24.26 13.30
N GLU A 352 -9.91 25.55 13.56
CA GLU A 352 -10.80 26.30 14.47
C GLU A 352 -12.25 26.41 13.96
N ARG A 353 -12.50 26.07 12.70
CA ARG A 353 -13.81 26.20 12.03
C ARG A 353 -14.75 25.01 12.25
N ALA A 354 -14.25 23.85 12.67
CA ALA A 354 -15.07 22.66 12.90
C ALA A 354 -16.01 22.86 14.09
N LYS A 355 -17.33 22.81 13.93
CA LYS A 355 -18.33 23.11 14.98
C LYS A 355 -19.02 21.86 15.52
N THR A 356 -19.43 20.96 14.65
CA THR A 356 -20.17 19.75 14.99
C THR A 356 -19.23 18.54 15.12
N ARG A 357 -19.73 17.40 15.61
CA ARG A 357 -18.95 16.16 15.72
C ARG A 357 -18.55 15.64 14.33
N SER A 358 -19.47 15.73 13.37
CA SER A 358 -19.19 15.37 11.96
C SER A 358 -18.16 16.29 11.30
N ASP A 359 -18.15 17.61 11.64
CA ASP A 359 -17.13 18.53 11.15
C ASP A 359 -15.73 18.18 11.69
N VAL A 360 -15.64 17.77 12.97
CA VAL A 360 -14.38 17.35 13.60
C VAL A 360 -13.83 16.12 12.89
N PHE A 361 -14.69 15.13 12.60
CA PHE A 361 -14.26 13.95 11.84
C PHE A 361 -13.89 14.30 10.40
N ALA A 362 -14.67 15.15 9.72
CA ALA A 362 -14.31 15.61 8.36
C ALA A 362 -12.96 16.34 8.33
N ALA A 363 -12.69 17.18 9.35
CA ALA A 363 -11.38 17.82 9.51
C ALA A 363 -10.25 16.80 9.75
N ASN A 364 -10.51 15.76 10.55
CA ASN A 364 -9.57 14.66 10.77
C ASN A 364 -9.27 13.90 9.47
N VAL A 365 -10.29 13.60 8.66
CA VAL A 365 -10.14 12.98 7.32
C VAL A 365 -9.30 13.87 6.39
N GLY A 366 -9.62 15.18 6.33
CA GLY A 366 -8.87 16.14 5.51
C GLY A 366 -7.40 16.25 5.92
N LEU A 367 -7.13 16.24 7.23
CA LEU A 367 -5.77 16.21 7.76
C LEU A 367 -5.06 14.89 7.49
N ALA A 368 -5.73 13.75 7.65
CA ALA A 368 -5.16 12.45 7.36
C ALA A 368 -4.79 12.32 5.87
N LEU A 369 -5.62 12.85 4.96
CA LEU A 369 -5.30 12.98 3.54
C LEU A 369 -4.06 13.84 3.31
N LEU A 370 -3.99 15.03 3.91
CA LEU A 370 -2.88 15.95 3.75
C LEU A 370 -1.58 15.36 4.33
N THR A 371 -1.63 14.87 5.56
CA THR A 371 -0.45 14.31 6.24
C THR A 371 -0.01 12.99 5.61
N GLY A 372 -0.95 12.18 5.12
CA GLY A 372 -0.67 10.96 4.37
C GLY A 372 -0.08 11.21 2.98
N ALA A 373 -0.59 12.24 2.28
CA ALA A 373 -0.06 12.63 0.97
C ALA A 373 1.36 13.17 1.06
N VAL A 374 1.66 13.94 2.09
CA VAL A 374 2.95 14.61 2.30
C VAL A 374 3.94 13.72 3.05
N GLY A 375 3.46 13.04 4.11
CA GLY A 375 4.27 12.12 4.91
C GLY A 375 4.56 10.79 4.23
N CYS A 376 3.86 10.49 3.13
CA CYS A 376 4.02 9.27 2.34
C CYS A 376 3.99 7.97 3.16
N SER A 377 3.47 8.01 4.39
CA SER A 377 3.42 6.89 5.32
C SER A 377 2.14 6.94 6.15
N GLN A 378 1.48 5.79 6.30
CA GLN A 378 0.30 5.63 7.13
C GLN A 378 0.58 5.99 8.60
N ALA A 379 1.68 5.51 9.16
CA ALA A 379 2.06 5.81 10.55
C ALA A 379 2.29 7.31 10.77
N ILE A 380 2.96 7.99 9.83
CA ILE A 380 3.17 9.44 9.90
C ILE A 380 1.83 10.17 9.77
N ALA A 381 0.95 9.73 8.85
CA ALA A 381 -0.38 10.31 8.71
C ALA A 381 -1.15 10.27 10.04
N VAL A 382 -1.16 9.13 10.71
CA VAL A 382 -1.85 8.95 12.02
C VAL A 382 -1.20 9.82 13.10
N VAL A 383 0.13 9.74 13.29
CA VAL A 383 0.83 10.45 14.37
C VAL A 383 0.71 11.96 14.20
N MET A 384 0.92 12.48 12.97
CA MET A 384 0.84 13.92 12.70
C MET A 384 -0.59 14.44 12.85
N THR A 385 -1.57 13.74 12.29
CA THR A 385 -2.99 14.11 12.45
C THR A 385 -3.37 14.12 13.93
N HIS A 386 -2.96 13.10 14.71
CA HIS A 386 -3.20 13.07 16.14
C HIS A 386 -2.55 14.27 16.86
N SER A 387 -1.29 14.57 16.58
CA SER A 387 -0.57 15.70 17.19
C SER A 387 -1.26 17.05 16.94
N ILE A 388 -1.87 17.21 15.78
CA ILE A 388 -2.60 18.41 15.38
C ILE A 388 -3.99 18.44 16.05
N MET A 389 -4.73 17.32 15.99
CA MET A 389 -6.14 17.23 16.42
C MET A 389 -6.36 17.09 17.93
N ARG A 390 -5.36 16.58 18.69
CA ARG A 390 -5.52 16.24 20.11
C ARG A 390 -6.12 17.36 20.98
N ILE A 391 -5.78 18.63 20.67
CA ILE A 391 -6.30 19.77 21.42
C ILE A 391 -7.76 20.00 21.09
N THR A 392 -8.15 19.87 19.81
CA THR A 392 -9.53 19.98 19.38
C THR A 392 -10.40 18.91 20.03
N TYR A 393 -9.93 17.67 20.11
CA TYR A 393 -10.62 16.57 20.80
C TYR A 393 -10.79 16.85 22.30
N ALA A 394 -9.70 17.27 22.97
CA ALA A 394 -9.74 17.60 24.40
C ALA A 394 -10.68 18.77 24.72
N GLN A 395 -10.64 19.84 23.92
CA GLN A 395 -11.52 21.01 24.11
C GLN A 395 -13.01 20.68 23.91
N ARG A 396 -13.32 19.64 23.13
CA ARG A 396 -14.70 19.21 22.86
C ARG A 396 -15.15 18.05 23.73
N GLY A 397 -14.30 17.55 24.62
CA GLY A 397 -14.63 16.44 25.52
C GLY A 397 -14.97 15.13 24.80
N ILE A 398 -14.39 14.91 23.59
CA ILE A 398 -14.61 13.68 22.83
C ILE A 398 -13.86 12.55 23.52
N GLN A 399 -14.54 11.41 23.73
CA GLN A 399 -14.00 10.25 24.47
C GLN A 399 -12.91 9.55 23.68
N ASP A 400 -11.97 8.89 24.37
CA ASP A 400 -10.82 8.25 23.78
C ASP A 400 -11.19 7.14 22.75
N GLU A 401 -12.30 6.43 22.99
CA GLU A 401 -12.82 5.42 22.06
C GLU A 401 -13.35 6.03 20.76
N ASP A 402 -13.97 7.21 20.82
CA ASP A 402 -14.42 7.94 19.63
C ASP A 402 -13.24 8.53 18.86
N VAL A 403 -12.22 9.03 19.57
CA VAL A 403 -10.96 9.49 18.98
C VAL A 403 -10.27 8.31 18.28
N MET A 404 -10.21 7.15 18.91
CA MET A 404 -9.67 5.92 18.33
C MET A 404 -10.40 5.57 17.01
N LEU A 405 -11.76 5.57 17.00
CA LEU A 405 -12.52 5.30 15.80
C LEU A 405 -12.25 6.32 14.69
N ASP A 406 -12.10 7.60 15.03
CA ASP A 406 -11.76 8.63 14.04
C ASP A 406 -10.44 8.33 13.31
N PHE A 407 -9.41 7.86 14.03
CA PHE A 407 -8.12 7.54 13.42
C PHE A 407 -8.14 6.22 12.65
N GLU A 408 -8.84 5.21 13.16
CA GLU A 408 -9.03 3.94 12.47
C GLU A 408 -9.84 4.09 11.18
N ASN A 409 -10.82 5.01 11.18
CA ASN A 409 -11.68 5.30 10.03
C ASN A 409 -11.08 6.36 9.09
N SER A 410 -9.98 6.98 9.42
CA SER A 410 -9.32 7.99 8.57
C SER A 410 -7.89 7.59 8.22
N GLY A 411 -6.92 7.87 9.09
CA GLY A 411 -5.50 7.70 8.83
C GLY A 411 -5.12 6.30 8.35
N ILE A 412 -5.76 5.27 8.90
CA ILE A 412 -5.49 3.86 8.55
C ILE A 412 -6.05 3.51 7.17
N LEU A 413 -7.31 3.89 6.88
CA LEU A 413 -7.99 3.47 5.65
C LEU A 413 -7.78 4.42 4.48
N ILE A 414 -7.44 5.69 4.73
CA ILE A 414 -7.25 6.70 3.68
C ILE A 414 -5.84 6.67 3.11
N ALA A 415 -4.83 6.38 3.93
CA ALA A 415 -3.44 6.31 3.47
C ALA A 415 -3.25 5.37 2.26
N PRO A 416 -3.85 4.15 2.22
CA PRO A 416 -3.77 3.27 1.07
C PRO A 416 -4.56 3.74 -0.16
N LEU A 417 -5.35 4.80 -0.10
CA LEU A 417 -5.97 5.43 -1.27
C LEU A 417 -5.06 6.44 -1.98
N LEU A 418 -3.90 6.75 -1.39
CA LEU A 418 -2.91 7.66 -1.96
C LEU A 418 -1.85 6.85 -2.70
N PRO A 419 -1.78 6.86 -4.04
CA PRO A 419 -0.95 5.94 -4.83
C PRO A 419 0.55 6.00 -4.53
N TRP A 420 1.03 7.12 -4.01
CA TRP A 420 2.45 7.33 -3.63
C TRP A 420 2.74 7.12 -2.15
N ASN A 421 1.71 6.88 -1.33
CA ASN A 421 1.89 6.52 0.07
C ASN A 421 2.42 5.08 0.17
N ILE A 422 3.31 4.81 1.12
CA ILE A 422 3.86 3.47 1.36
C ILE A 422 2.74 2.43 1.55
N ALA A 423 1.65 2.83 2.21
CA ALA A 423 0.49 1.99 2.43
C ALA A 423 -0.21 1.52 1.14
N ALA A 424 -0.15 2.30 0.07
CA ALA A 424 -0.65 1.99 -1.26
C ALA A 424 0.42 1.32 -2.12
N TYR A 425 1.57 1.97 -2.17
CA TYR A 425 2.63 1.64 -3.12
C TYR A 425 3.25 0.26 -2.89
N VAL A 426 3.46 -0.11 -1.61
CA VAL A 426 4.02 -1.43 -1.26
C VAL A 426 3.10 -2.57 -1.73
N PRO A 427 1.81 -2.61 -1.36
CA PRO A 427 0.87 -3.62 -1.84
C PRO A 427 0.83 -3.72 -3.37
N VAL A 428 0.72 -2.59 -4.06
CA VAL A 428 0.62 -2.55 -5.53
C VAL A 428 1.85 -3.14 -6.20
N VAL A 429 3.04 -2.79 -5.70
CA VAL A 429 4.30 -3.36 -6.22
C VAL A 429 4.40 -4.85 -5.97
N MET A 430 3.97 -5.32 -4.78
CA MET A 430 4.00 -6.74 -4.44
C MET A 430 3.16 -7.59 -5.39
N ILE A 431 2.01 -7.08 -5.82
CA ILE A 431 1.12 -7.78 -6.75
C ILE A 431 1.35 -7.40 -8.22
N GLY A 432 2.27 -6.44 -8.49
CA GLY A 432 2.68 -6.07 -9.85
C GLY A 432 1.57 -5.44 -10.69
N THR A 433 0.71 -4.59 -10.07
CA THR A 433 -0.43 -3.95 -10.74
C THR A 433 -0.23 -2.44 -10.90
N SER A 434 -1.21 -1.77 -11.53
CA SER A 434 -1.25 -0.32 -11.71
C SER A 434 -1.21 0.42 -10.37
N THR A 435 -0.41 1.50 -10.29
CA THR A 435 -0.23 2.25 -9.03
C THR A 435 -1.47 3.01 -8.56
N ALA A 436 -2.45 3.26 -9.42
CA ALA A 436 -3.65 4.02 -9.08
C ALA A 436 -4.96 3.37 -9.56
N GLY A 437 -4.90 2.40 -10.49
CA GLY A 437 -6.09 1.78 -11.10
C GLY A 437 -6.98 1.05 -10.10
N TYR A 438 -6.42 0.52 -9.02
CA TYR A 438 -7.16 -0.18 -7.97
C TYR A 438 -8.03 0.75 -7.11
N VAL A 439 -7.71 2.06 -7.01
CA VAL A 439 -8.35 3.00 -6.07
C VAL A 439 -9.88 3.04 -6.20
N PRO A 440 -10.48 3.13 -7.42
CA PRO A 440 -11.93 3.11 -7.59
C PRO A 440 -12.59 1.82 -7.07
N PHE A 441 -11.84 0.73 -7.01
CA PHE A 441 -12.33 -0.60 -6.63
C PHE A 441 -12.01 -0.99 -5.19
N ALA A 442 -11.28 -0.18 -4.43
CA ALA A 442 -10.96 -0.43 -3.02
C ALA A 442 -12.13 -0.01 -2.10
N PHE A 443 -13.31 -0.56 -2.30
CA PHE A 443 -14.57 -0.09 -1.73
C PHE A 443 -14.55 0.08 -0.21
N PHE A 444 -14.03 -0.88 0.52
CA PHE A 444 -14.01 -0.83 1.99
C PHE A 444 -13.27 0.41 2.51
N LEU A 445 -12.20 0.83 1.84
CA LEU A 445 -11.33 1.90 2.32
C LEU A 445 -12.01 3.27 2.37
N TYR A 446 -12.95 3.55 1.47
CA TYR A 446 -13.69 4.82 1.46
C TYR A 446 -15.13 4.69 1.96
N LEU A 447 -15.72 3.49 1.93
CA LEU A 447 -17.06 3.28 2.48
C LEU A 447 -17.08 3.42 4.01
N VAL A 448 -16.06 2.93 4.72
CA VAL A 448 -16.02 3.07 6.19
C VAL A 448 -16.03 4.53 6.62
N PRO A 449 -15.10 5.40 6.20
CA PRO A 449 -15.12 6.80 6.59
C PRO A 449 -16.39 7.53 6.14
N LEU A 450 -16.93 7.19 4.96
CA LEU A 450 -18.17 7.80 4.46
C LEU A 450 -19.38 7.43 5.33
N LEU A 451 -19.58 6.15 5.62
CA LEU A 451 -20.72 5.69 6.44
C LEU A 451 -20.59 6.18 7.87
N TYR A 452 -19.38 6.22 8.42
CA TYR A 452 -19.13 6.77 9.74
C TYR A 452 -19.47 8.27 9.80
N TRP A 453 -19.03 9.06 8.83
CA TRP A 453 -19.35 10.48 8.72
C TRP A 453 -20.86 10.72 8.61
N LEU A 454 -21.57 9.94 7.76
CA LEU A 454 -23.03 10.03 7.62
C LEU A 454 -23.75 9.72 8.94
N ARG A 455 -23.26 8.73 9.69
CA ARG A 455 -23.81 8.40 11.01
C ARG A 455 -23.63 9.56 12.00
N LEU A 456 -22.45 10.14 12.08
CA LEU A 456 -22.18 11.29 12.94
C LEU A 456 -23.05 12.48 12.57
N ARG A 457 -23.17 12.79 11.28
CA ARG A 457 -24.00 13.90 10.78
C ARG A 457 -25.48 13.75 11.14
N ASN A 458 -25.98 12.52 11.23
CA ASN A 458 -27.37 12.28 11.64
C ASN A 458 -27.57 12.40 13.16
N GLN A 459 -26.49 12.48 13.95
CA GLN A 459 -26.50 12.64 15.41
C GLN A 459 -26.28 14.11 15.83
N ASP A 460 -25.65 14.94 14.96
CA ASP A 460 -25.49 16.38 15.14
C ASP A 460 -26.81 17.14 15.00
#